data_4bc4d84ce664fe1b88a788874203b1d2
#
_entry.id   4bc4d84ce664fe1b88a788874203b1d2
#
_cell.length_a   1.000
_cell.length_b   1.000
_cell.length_c   1.000
_cell.angle_alpha   90.00
_cell.angle_beta   90.00
_cell.angle_gamma   90.00
#
_symmetry.space_group_name_H-M   'P 1'
#
loop_
_entity.id
_entity.type
_entity.pdbx_description
1 polymer ?
#
loop_
_entity_poly.entity_id
_entity_poly.type
_entity_poly.pdbx_seq_one_letter_code
_entity_poly.pdbx_strand_id
1 'polypeptide(L)'
;MRSRPLDSIPSSSTVLQRLVVTSVLIVAGFASSTTAQVRMVNWNIARLNGDPQAIEEVFVAMADDDVPGFATAPAVLILQEVTNSARVSIENILGDAIPGVPYQTATFTIESTENGSGGAQMLVYRSDLLEEIPAGHRDIPTGAGRNTDRWQLRIRGSDDDGGVLWIYGMHLKASSGSSNAEIRRIGAVAIRNDADTLPVGSNIVYAGDFNVYGNDEPAYLEFLSAGPGRAEDPLGTESWSGAFNAIKHTQSPRLEGGSLVGGGLDDRFDFQLLSPPLFDGDGFSLMPATYRSFGNDGDHYNVAINTGNNTYFPGQTARSNGLADALHDASDHIPVVADLMVPGLLTCVLDDNLGRVVSGGTSSIIALIANARQVVTPEAASPLEYSAVGDGVLVGGGDGVAPLLPSFDTQSFSLVAGVTGEFTASVEVAATSAGVSQPEYDLACSGFGIRPAVPSWSGGSVVTETTVEAESPADAGVIFIDVPVHNVGWSDVQSALDLDVASGLGGGFFVWEGLGTSVEGEPGLLRFGFNTAGRSEGAYEVDVTIQATDEDVPGETTHYISLTLVVTIGGVDPVPGDFNGDGLVNGADLGLLLGAWGPCRGCPEDLNDDGVVNGADLGLELGFWTG
;
A
#
# COMPACT_ATOMS: atom_id res chain seq x y z
N MET A 1 -26.45 -13.57 -41.59
CA MET A 1 -25.77 -12.40 -41.00
C MET A 1 -25.24 -12.84 -39.64
N ARG A 2 -23.93 -12.82 -39.44
CA ARG A 2 -23.31 -13.31 -38.19
C ARG A 2 -23.36 -12.16 -37.17
N SER A 3 -23.98 -12.40 -36.01
CA SER A 3 -23.98 -11.51 -34.85
C SER A 3 -22.56 -11.44 -34.28
N ARG A 4 -22.00 -10.22 -34.14
CA ARG A 4 -20.80 -9.95 -33.35
C ARG A 4 -21.20 -9.98 -31.87
N PRO A 5 -20.36 -10.53 -30.95
CA PRO A 5 -20.58 -10.34 -29.54
C PRO A 5 -20.30 -8.87 -29.19
N LEU A 6 -21.15 -8.29 -28.37
CA LEU A 6 -20.91 -7.01 -27.69
C LEU A 6 -19.75 -7.22 -26.70
N ASP A 7 -18.61 -6.58 -26.99
CA ASP A 7 -17.53 -6.45 -26.02
C ASP A 7 -18.07 -5.69 -24.80
N SER A 8 -17.97 -6.31 -23.63
CA SER A 8 -18.30 -5.70 -22.36
C SER A 8 -17.47 -4.42 -22.16
N ILE A 9 -18.14 -3.29 -22.07
CA ILE A 9 -17.53 -2.02 -21.63
C ILE A 9 -17.05 -2.25 -20.20
N PRO A 10 -15.76 -2.03 -19.88
CA PRO A 10 -15.28 -2.17 -18.51
C PRO A 10 -15.96 -1.10 -17.63
N SER A 11 -16.38 -1.49 -16.43
CA SER A 11 -16.98 -0.58 -15.46
C SER A 11 -16.11 0.65 -15.23
N SER A 12 -16.71 1.81 -14.99
CA SER A 12 -16.03 3.11 -14.80
C SER A 12 -14.95 3.06 -13.72
N SER A 13 -15.13 2.22 -12.68
CA SER A 13 -14.15 1.97 -11.63
C SER A 13 -12.81 1.41 -12.15
N THR A 14 -12.83 0.56 -13.15
CA THR A 14 -11.61 -0.04 -13.74
C THR A 14 -10.83 0.96 -14.60
N VAL A 15 -11.51 1.94 -15.21
CA VAL A 15 -10.88 3.00 -16.01
C VAL A 15 -10.26 4.05 -15.09
N LEU A 16 -10.96 4.40 -13.99
CA LEU A 16 -10.46 5.34 -12.97
C LEU A 16 -9.19 4.81 -12.29
N GLN A 17 -9.19 3.55 -11.84
CA GLN A 17 -8.00 2.89 -11.27
C GLN A 17 -6.80 2.91 -12.23
N ARG A 18 -7.02 2.75 -13.54
CA ARG A 18 -5.94 2.79 -14.54
C ARG A 18 -5.37 4.21 -14.73
N LEU A 19 -6.20 5.24 -14.69
CA LEU A 19 -5.77 6.64 -14.85
C LEU A 19 -5.00 7.13 -13.61
N VAL A 20 -5.47 6.82 -12.41
CA VAL A 20 -4.80 7.19 -11.15
C VAL A 20 -3.45 6.47 -11.02
N VAL A 21 -3.37 5.17 -11.32
CA VAL A 21 -2.11 4.41 -11.32
C VAL A 21 -1.11 4.97 -12.33
N THR A 22 -1.56 5.45 -13.49
CA THR A 22 -0.68 6.06 -14.49
C THR A 22 -0.13 7.42 -14.01
N SER A 23 -0.92 8.20 -13.28
CA SER A 23 -0.49 9.49 -12.72
C SER A 23 0.55 9.32 -11.61
N VAL A 24 0.37 8.35 -10.72
CA VAL A 24 1.34 8.01 -9.66
C VAL A 24 2.65 7.49 -10.23
N LEU A 25 2.60 6.67 -11.27
CA LEU A 25 3.82 6.21 -11.97
C LEU A 25 4.60 7.35 -12.62
N ILE A 26 3.93 8.40 -13.07
CA ILE A 26 4.59 9.61 -13.62
C ILE A 26 5.26 10.43 -12.51
N VAL A 27 4.64 10.55 -11.34
CA VAL A 27 5.23 11.26 -10.18
C VAL A 27 6.41 10.47 -9.59
N ALA A 28 6.32 9.15 -9.49
CA ALA A 28 7.43 8.29 -9.04
C ALA A 28 8.60 8.24 -10.05
N GLY A 29 8.35 8.48 -11.34
CA GLY A 29 9.37 8.47 -12.40
C GLY A 29 10.33 9.67 -12.39
N PHE A 30 10.08 10.70 -11.57
CA PHE A 30 10.95 11.86 -11.42
C PHE A 30 11.78 11.88 -10.13
N ALA A 31 11.54 10.96 -9.19
CA ALA A 31 12.48 10.74 -8.09
C ALA A 31 13.72 10.06 -8.67
N SER A 32 14.90 10.68 -8.55
CA SER A 32 16.17 10.08 -8.97
C SER A 32 16.28 8.69 -8.33
N SER A 33 16.54 7.68 -9.15
CA SER A 33 16.56 6.25 -8.80
C SER A 33 17.74 5.86 -7.90
N THR A 34 17.94 6.57 -6.79
CA THR A 34 18.93 6.19 -5.80
C THR A 34 18.30 5.17 -4.86
N THR A 35 18.78 3.94 -4.96
CA THR A 35 18.39 2.90 -3.99
C THR A 35 18.82 3.31 -2.59
N ALA A 36 17.85 3.37 -1.69
CA ALA A 36 18.07 3.72 -0.30
C ALA A 36 18.33 2.44 0.50
N GLN A 37 19.50 2.37 1.10
CA GLN A 37 19.90 1.41 2.12
C GLN A 37 21.07 2.03 2.85
N VAL A 38 21.09 1.93 4.16
CA VAL A 38 22.16 2.53 4.95
C VAL A 38 23.18 1.45 5.28
N ARG A 39 24.13 1.24 4.35
CA ARG A 39 25.37 0.50 4.66
C ARG A 39 26.28 1.39 5.46
N MET A 40 26.56 0.98 6.69
CA MET A 40 27.49 1.65 7.59
C MET A 40 28.82 0.91 7.62
N VAL A 41 29.89 1.66 7.48
CA VAL A 41 31.27 1.15 7.52
C VAL A 41 32.03 1.86 8.62
N ASN A 42 32.65 1.10 9.51
CA ASN A 42 33.63 1.58 10.46
C ASN A 42 35.01 1.02 10.08
N TRP A 43 36.03 1.87 9.94
CA TRP A 43 37.36 1.43 9.54
C TRP A 43 38.48 2.33 10.05
N ASN A 44 39.42 1.78 10.81
CA ASN A 44 40.69 2.42 11.10
C ASN A 44 41.60 2.29 9.86
N ILE A 45 41.94 3.41 9.22
CA ILE A 45 42.72 3.49 7.98
C ILE A 45 44.22 3.78 8.20
N ALA A 46 44.69 3.61 9.44
CA ALA A 46 46.10 3.67 9.79
C ALA A 46 46.85 4.86 9.16
N ARG A 47 46.25 6.09 9.19
CA ARG A 47 46.83 7.34 8.66
C ARG A 47 47.20 7.30 7.16
N LEU A 48 46.56 6.43 6.38
CA LEU A 48 46.92 6.11 4.98
C LEU A 48 48.37 5.60 4.86
N ASN A 49 48.87 4.85 5.84
CA ASN A 49 50.19 4.22 5.76
C ASN A 49 50.21 2.95 4.88
N GLY A 50 49.04 2.44 4.52
CA GLY A 50 48.88 1.34 3.56
C GLY A 50 48.99 1.79 2.10
N ASP A 51 48.81 0.85 1.19
CA ASP A 51 48.80 1.12 -0.24
C ASP A 51 47.49 1.82 -0.66
N PRO A 52 47.54 3.05 -1.23
CA PRO A 52 46.35 3.76 -1.68
C PRO A 52 45.50 2.98 -2.71
N GLN A 53 46.14 2.17 -3.58
CA GLN A 53 45.42 1.34 -4.54
C GLN A 53 44.65 0.23 -3.83
N ALA A 54 45.25 -0.39 -2.81
CA ALA A 54 44.58 -1.41 -2.02
C ALA A 54 43.38 -0.81 -1.24
N ILE A 55 43.52 0.41 -0.71
CA ILE A 55 42.40 1.13 -0.08
C ILE A 55 41.26 1.37 -1.08
N GLU A 56 41.55 1.80 -2.30
CA GLU A 56 40.57 1.96 -3.37
C GLU A 56 39.85 0.63 -3.69
N GLU A 57 40.61 -0.45 -3.85
CA GLU A 57 40.08 -1.81 -4.09
C GLU A 57 39.15 -2.29 -2.97
N VAL A 58 39.47 -1.97 -1.70
CA VAL A 58 38.58 -2.27 -0.56
C VAL A 58 37.30 -1.46 -0.63
N PHE A 59 37.33 -0.15 -0.99
CA PHE A 59 36.11 0.63 -1.17
C PHE A 59 35.22 0.10 -2.31
N VAL A 60 35.83 -0.28 -3.45
CA VAL A 60 35.12 -0.93 -4.56
C VAL A 60 34.44 -2.22 -4.08
N ALA A 61 35.20 -3.06 -3.36
CA ALA A 61 34.69 -4.33 -2.86
C ALA A 61 33.54 -4.15 -1.85
N MET A 62 33.56 -3.10 -1.02
CA MET A 62 32.46 -2.78 -0.10
C MET A 62 31.17 -2.40 -0.84
N ALA A 63 31.28 -1.69 -1.96
CA ALA A 63 30.11 -1.33 -2.78
C ALA A 63 29.53 -2.54 -3.51
N ASP A 64 30.39 -3.50 -3.89
CA ASP A 64 30.04 -4.74 -4.57
C ASP A 64 29.80 -5.92 -3.61
N ASP A 65 29.83 -5.71 -2.30
CA ASP A 65 29.62 -6.79 -1.33
C ASP A 65 28.18 -7.29 -1.35
N ASP A 66 28.00 -8.47 -1.92
CA ASP A 66 26.74 -9.17 -2.11
C ASP A 66 26.55 -10.37 -1.16
N VAL A 67 27.43 -10.55 -0.18
CA VAL A 67 27.35 -11.67 0.79
C VAL A 67 26.02 -11.71 1.56
N PRO A 68 25.44 -10.58 1.99
CA PRO A 68 24.11 -10.55 2.58
C PRO A 68 22.95 -10.73 1.57
N GLY A 69 23.24 -10.92 0.27
CA GLY A 69 22.24 -11.06 -0.79
C GLY A 69 21.91 -9.78 -1.57
N PHE A 70 22.61 -8.70 -1.33
CA PHE A 70 22.49 -7.43 -2.07
C PHE A 70 23.81 -6.66 -2.05
N ALA A 71 24.05 -5.85 -3.08
CA ALA A 71 25.18 -4.92 -3.17
C ALA A 71 24.67 -3.48 -3.07
N THR A 72 25.38 -2.64 -2.33
CA THR A 72 25.08 -1.20 -2.24
C THR A 72 26.31 -0.42 -1.83
N ALA A 73 26.49 0.78 -2.38
CA ALA A 73 27.52 1.70 -1.94
C ALA A 73 27.34 2.06 -0.46
N PRO A 74 28.43 2.13 0.35
CA PRO A 74 28.35 2.61 1.71
C PRO A 74 27.62 3.95 1.81
N ALA A 75 26.66 4.04 2.72
CA ALA A 75 25.92 5.28 2.95
C ALA A 75 26.60 6.15 4.01
N VAL A 76 27.31 5.51 4.96
CA VAL A 76 28.06 6.19 6.03
C VAL A 76 29.38 5.46 6.22
N LEU A 77 30.48 6.22 6.23
CA LEU A 77 31.82 5.73 6.57
C LEU A 77 32.34 6.49 7.77
N ILE A 78 32.71 5.75 8.82
CA ILE A 78 33.31 6.28 10.06
C ILE A 78 34.77 5.82 10.09
N LEU A 79 35.69 6.75 9.93
CA LEU A 79 37.11 6.45 9.74
C LEU A 79 37.92 6.96 10.94
N GLN A 80 38.89 6.17 11.39
CA GLN A 80 39.80 6.51 12.46
C GLN A 80 41.21 6.70 11.92
N GLU A 81 42.05 7.32 12.73
CA GLU A 81 43.45 7.69 12.40
C GLU A 81 43.57 8.58 11.15
N VAL A 82 42.63 9.48 10.94
CA VAL A 82 42.68 10.44 9.82
C VAL A 82 43.57 11.62 10.18
N THR A 83 44.62 11.85 9.39
CA THR A 83 45.42 13.09 9.54
C THR A 83 44.78 14.24 8.76
N ASN A 84 45.07 15.47 9.12
CA ASN A 84 44.58 16.65 8.40
C ASN A 84 44.92 16.64 6.91
N SER A 85 46.07 16.06 6.55
CA SER A 85 46.51 15.92 5.15
C SER A 85 45.85 14.71 4.43
N ALA A 86 45.48 13.66 5.16
CA ALA A 86 44.88 12.45 4.61
C ALA A 86 43.43 12.67 4.15
N ARG A 87 42.69 13.58 4.78
CA ARG A 87 41.28 13.83 4.49
C ARG A 87 40.99 13.97 2.99
N VAL A 88 41.68 14.87 2.30
CA VAL A 88 41.46 15.12 0.86
C VAL A 88 41.83 13.89 0.02
N SER A 89 42.88 13.16 0.42
CA SER A 89 43.27 11.92 -0.28
C SER A 89 42.18 10.85 -0.15
N ILE A 90 41.58 10.69 1.04
CA ILE A 90 40.47 9.77 1.27
C ILE A 90 39.26 10.13 0.40
N GLU A 91 38.88 11.43 0.38
CA GLU A 91 37.78 11.91 -0.46
C GLU A 91 38.02 11.57 -1.95
N ASN A 92 39.25 11.74 -2.44
CA ASN A 92 39.60 11.41 -3.82
C ASN A 92 39.54 9.89 -4.08
N ILE A 93 40.20 9.08 -3.23
CA ILE A 93 40.21 7.61 -3.35
C ILE A 93 38.78 7.07 -3.35
N LEU A 94 37.92 7.55 -2.46
CA LEU A 94 36.53 7.13 -2.37
C LEU A 94 35.72 7.55 -3.62
N GLY A 95 35.96 8.77 -4.14
CA GLY A 95 35.30 9.25 -5.36
C GLY A 95 35.74 8.47 -6.61
N ASP A 96 37.00 8.04 -6.69
CA ASP A 96 37.52 7.21 -7.78
C ASP A 96 37.00 5.76 -7.67
N ALA A 97 36.96 5.20 -6.45
CA ALA A 97 36.48 3.85 -6.18
C ALA A 97 34.97 3.68 -6.48
N ILE A 98 34.15 4.68 -6.15
CA ILE A 98 32.69 4.59 -6.26
C ILE A 98 32.15 5.83 -7.03
N PRO A 99 32.41 5.89 -8.33
CA PRO A 99 32.06 7.06 -9.14
C PRO A 99 30.54 7.25 -9.24
N GLY A 100 30.11 8.52 -9.18
CA GLY A 100 28.71 8.91 -9.33
C GLY A 100 27.89 8.88 -8.03
N VAL A 101 28.46 8.41 -6.92
CA VAL A 101 27.84 8.52 -5.60
C VAL A 101 28.24 9.86 -4.98
N PRO A 102 27.26 10.72 -4.61
CA PRO A 102 27.56 12.06 -4.10
C PRO A 102 27.94 12.01 -2.61
N TYR A 103 29.18 11.68 -2.34
CA TYR A 103 29.73 11.70 -0.98
C TYR A 103 30.00 13.11 -0.48
N GLN A 104 29.76 13.35 0.80
CA GLN A 104 30.15 14.54 1.52
C GLN A 104 30.82 14.16 2.84
N THR A 105 31.88 14.92 3.20
CA THR A 105 32.47 14.84 4.53
C THR A 105 31.63 15.69 5.48
N ALA A 106 31.24 15.10 6.62
CA ALA A 106 30.59 15.81 7.71
C ALA A 106 31.56 16.80 8.37
N THR A 107 31.06 17.61 9.30
CA THR A 107 31.89 18.51 10.08
C THR A 107 33.09 17.77 10.65
N PHE A 108 34.30 18.20 10.28
CA PHE A 108 35.55 17.54 10.59
C PHE A 108 36.31 18.31 11.68
N THR A 109 36.56 17.66 12.81
CA THR A 109 37.45 18.18 13.82
C THR A 109 38.89 17.88 13.43
N ILE A 110 39.70 18.94 13.26
CA ILE A 110 41.09 18.76 12.88
C ILE A 110 41.88 18.03 13.97
N GLU A 111 42.83 17.19 13.54
CA GLU A 111 43.76 16.52 14.41
C GLU A 111 44.45 17.56 15.30
N SER A 112 44.33 17.41 16.61
CA SER A 112 44.92 18.29 17.61
C SER A 112 45.92 17.54 18.49
N THR A 113 46.70 18.28 19.30
CA THR A 113 47.59 17.68 20.29
C THR A 113 46.84 16.93 21.39
N GLU A 114 45.54 17.20 21.57
CA GLU A 114 44.67 16.50 22.51
C GLU A 114 44.33 15.08 22.06
N ASN A 115 44.35 14.81 20.73
CA ASN A 115 44.16 13.48 20.17
C ASN A 115 45.46 12.63 20.20
N GLY A 116 46.56 13.19 20.68
CA GLY A 116 47.85 12.51 20.74
C GLY A 116 48.31 12.02 19.36
N SER A 117 48.85 10.80 19.31
CA SER A 117 49.25 10.15 18.05
C SER A 117 48.13 9.38 17.36
N GLY A 118 46.88 9.48 17.88
CA GLY A 118 45.75 8.67 17.42
C GLY A 118 45.04 9.15 16.15
N GLY A 119 45.42 10.35 15.63
CA GLY A 119 44.71 10.95 14.50
C GLY A 119 43.30 11.46 14.89
N ALA A 120 42.63 12.09 13.94
CA ALA A 120 41.24 12.50 14.07
C ALA A 120 40.28 11.40 13.60
N GLN A 121 38.99 11.58 13.86
CA GLN A 121 37.92 10.80 13.26
C GLN A 121 37.34 11.58 12.08
N MET A 122 36.88 10.86 11.06
CA MET A 122 36.23 11.43 9.89
C MET A 122 34.95 10.67 9.59
N LEU A 123 33.88 11.40 9.30
CA LEU A 123 32.64 10.82 8.83
C LEU A 123 32.38 11.30 7.39
N VAL A 124 32.11 10.34 6.50
CA VAL A 124 31.69 10.60 5.12
C VAL A 124 30.32 9.98 4.92
N TYR A 125 29.42 10.67 4.24
CA TYR A 125 28.05 10.19 4.02
C TYR A 125 27.54 10.47 2.61
N ARG A 126 26.57 9.68 2.15
CA ARG A 126 25.85 9.88 0.89
C ARG A 126 24.88 11.04 1.05
N SER A 127 25.15 12.15 0.38
CA SER A 127 24.32 13.37 0.48
C SER A 127 23.03 13.32 -0.33
N ASP A 128 22.83 12.33 -1.18
CA ASP A 128 21.56 12.05 -1.84
C ASP A 128 20.54 11.33 -0.93
N LEU A 129 21.02 10.65 0.10
CA LEU A 129 20.21 9.89 1.05
C LEU A 129 20.10 10.56 2.43
N LEU A 130 21.20 11.10 2.90
CA LEU A 130 21.33 11.67 4.24
C LEU A 130 21.72 13.15 4.18
N GLU A 131 21.48 13.86 5.26
CA GLU A 131 21.99 15.22 5.48
C GLU A 131 22.56 15.34 6.89
N GLU A 132 23.67 16.05 7.02
CA GLU A 132 24.19 16.40 8.33
C GLU A 132 23.38 17.54 8.95
N ILE A 133 23.16 17.46 10.27
CA ILE A 133 22.69 18.56 11.10
C ILE A 133 23.90 19.10 11.89
N PRO A 134 24.62 20.11 11.38
CA PRO A 134 25.91 20.54 11.95
C PRO A 134 25.80 20.99 13.41
N ALA A 135 24.64 21.46 13.86
CA ALA A 135 24.41 21.84 15.25
C ALA A 135 24.49 20.64 16.22
N GLY A 136 24.35 19.41 15.72
CA GLY A 136 24.50 18.18 16.48
C GLY A 136 25.95 17.71 16.61
N HIS A 137 26.88 18.26 15.82
CA HIS A 137 28.29 17.87 15.90
C HIS A 137 28.93 18.34 17.25
N ARG A 138 29.75 17.47 17.81
CA ARG A 138 30.60 17.76 19.01
C ARG A 138 31.91 17.02 18.92
N ASP A 139 33.00 17.75 19.20
CA ASP A 139 34.26 17.15 19.62
C ASP A 139 34.20 17.00 21.17
N ILE A 140 34.16 15.77 21.64
CA ILE A 140 33.93 15.41 23.03
C ILE A 140 35.31 15.18 23.68
N PRO A 141 35.74 16.06 24.62
CA PRO A 141 36.96 15.84 25.36
C PRO A 141 36.75 14.70 26.36
N THR A 142 37.38 13.56 26.08
CA THR A 142 37.22 12.35 26.91
C THR A 142 38.05 12.36 28.18
N GLY A 143 39.08 13.21 28.28
CA GLY A 143 40.07 13.14 29.35
C GLY A 143 40.99 11.92 29.29
N ALA A 144 40.84 11.09 28.24
CA ALA A 144 41.61 9.86 28.04
C ALA A 144 42.74 10.01 26.99
N GLY A 145 43.07 11.24 26.61
CA GLY A 145 44.12 11.57 25.64
C GLY A 145 43.73 11.36 24.17
N ARG A 146 42.46 11.04 23.89
CA ARG A 146 41.84 10.98 22.55
C ARG A 146 40.41 11.46 22.68
N ASN A 147 40.04 12.49 21.92
CA ASN A 147 38.67 12.97 21.85
C ASN A 147 37.81 12.05 20.97
N THR A 148 36.52 12.22 21.03
CA THR A 148 35.53 11.49 20.23
C THR A 148 34.64 12.49 19.53
N ASP A 149 34.43 12.32 18.25
CA ASP A 149 33.46 13.13 17.49
C ASP A 149 32.09 12.50 17.55
N ARG A 150 31.06 13.35 17.76
CA ARG A 150 29.66 12.99 17.58
C ARG A 150 29.08 13.76 16.39
N TRP A 151 28.39 13.07 15.50
CA TRP A 151 27.64 13.67 14.38
C TRP A 151 26.16 13.35 14.50
N GLN A 152 25.34 14.21 13.89
CA GLN A 152 23.91 14.02 13.73
C GLN A 152 23.61 13.99 12.23
N LEU A 153 23.17 12.82 11.72
CA LEU A 153 22.70 12.67 10.36
C LEU A 153 21.17 12.46 10.36
N ARG A 154 20.50 12.97 9.36
CA ARG A 154 19.07 12.78 9.15
C ARG A 154 18.83 12.20 7.76
N ILE A 155 17.87 11.27 7.63
CA ILE A 155 17.38 10.85 6.31
C ILE A 155 16.62 12.00 5.65
N ARG A 156 16.90 12.24 4.38
CA ARG A 156 16.28 13.36 3.66
C ARG A 156 14.76 13.23 3.59
N GLY A 157 14.09 14.34 3.86
CA GLY A 157 12.63 14.46 3.82
C GLY A 157 11.92 13.97 5.09
N SER A 158 12.65 13.54 6.13
CA SER A 158 12.08 13.29 7.45
C SER A 158 12.26 14.51 8.35
N ASP A 159 11.24 14.87 9.11
CA ASP A 159 11.24 15.97 10.07
C ASP A 159 11.24 15.48 11.52
N ASP A 160 11.08 14.17 11.76
CA ASP A 160 11.03 13.60 13.10
C ASP A 160 12.39 13.04 13.59
N ASP A 161 12.47 12.80 14.90
CA ASP A 161 13.68 12.27 15.54
C ASP A 161 13.95 10.80 15.19
N GLY A 162 12.95 10.03 14.75
CA GLY A 162 13.10 8.65 14.27
C GLY A 162 13.90 8.57 12.96
N GLY A 163 13.91 9.66 12.18
CA GLY A 163 14.73 9.81 10.97
C GLY A 163 16.17 10.25 11.23
N VAL A 164 16.60 10.34 12.49
CA VAL A 164 17.93 10.83 12.90
C VAL A 164 18.81 9.69 13.39
N LEU A 165 20.07 9.67 12.96
CA LEU A 165 21.15 8.84 13.47
C LEU A 165 22.16 9.73 14.22
N TRP A 166 22.44 9.38 15.47
CA TRP A 166 23.52 9.95 16.27
C TRP A 166 24.72 9.01 16.20
N ILE A 167 25.83 9.46 15.63
CA ILE A 167 27.01 8.64 15.37
C ILE A 167 28.18 9.17 16.18
N TYR A 168 28.73 8.32 17.03
CA TYR A 168 29.95 8.57 17.78
C TYR A 168 31.10 7.84 17.09
N GLY A 169 32.06 8.59 16.55
CA GLY A 169 33.29 8.05 16.00
C GLY A 169 34.41 8.14 17.05
N MET A 170 35.03 7.01 17.39
CA MET A 170 36.02 6.97 18.45
C MET A 170 37.24 6.16 18.09
N HIS A 171 38.36 6.47 18.77
CA HIS A 171 39.57 5.66 18.78
C HIS A 171 40.12 5.66 20.21
N LEU A 172 39.80 4.62 20.99
CA LEU A 172 40.17 4.56 22.40
C LEU A 172 41.67 4.21 22.56
N LYS A 173 42.16 4.25 23.80
CA LYS A 173 43.57 4.03 24.13
C LYS A 173 44.05 2.63 23.72
N ALA A 174 45.05 2.58 22.86
CA ALA A 174 45.71 1.34 22.45
C ALA A 174 46.51 0.67 23.58
N SER A 175 46.89 -0.58 23.35
CA SER A 175 47.73 -1.44 24.18
C SER A 175 47.01 -2.10 25.37
N SER A 176 47.41 -3.29 25.69
CA SER A 176 46.91 -4.10 26.80
C SER A 176 47.33 -3.56 28.17
N GLY A 177 46.83 -4.18 29.22
CA GLY A 177 47.16 -3.91 30.62
C GLY A 177 46.18 -2.99 31.33
N SER A 178 46.08 -3.14 32.65
CA SER A 178 45.05 -2.53 33.46
C SER A 178 45.06 -0.99 33.44
N SER A 179 46.23 -0.36 33.31
CA SER A 179 46.34 1.11 33.24
C SER A 179 45.74 1.64 31.92
N ASN A 180 45.95 0.95 30.82
CA ASN A 180 45.36 1.31 29.52
C ASN A 180 43.85 1.01 29.48
N ALA A 181 43.42 -0.10 30.07
CA ALA A 181 42.01 -0.42 30.26
C ALA A 181 41.26 0.64 31.07
N GLU A 182 41.91 1.19 32.15
CA GLU A 182 41.31 2.28 32.91
C GLU A 182 41.22 3.59 32.10
N ILE A 183 42.21 3.90 31.26
CA ILE A 183 42.16 5.06 30.35
C ILE A 183 41.01 4.88 29.36
N ARG A 184 40.80 3.69 28.78
CA ARG A 184 39.65 3.38 27.91
C ARG A 184 38.32 3.55 28.62
N ARG A 185 38.24 3.07 29.89
CA ARG A 185 37.04 3.24 30.71
C ARG A 185 36.71 4.72 30.93
N ILE A 186 37.69 5.56 31.24
CA ILE A 186 37.50 7.02 31.40
C ILE A 186 36.92 7.61 30.10
N GLY A 187 37.46 7.23 28.95
CA GLY A 187 36.93 7.64 27.63
C GLY A 187 35.50 7.18 27.41
N ALA A 188 35.21 5.92 27.66
CA ALA A 188 33.86 5.35 27.51
C ALA A 188 32.82 6.06 28.39
N VAL A 189 33.17 6.35 29.65
CA VAL A 189 32.29 7.12 30.58
C VAL A 189 32.00 8.52 30.04
N ALA A 190 33.00 9.22 29.50
CA ALA A 190 32.79 10.56 28.94
C ALA A 190 31.84 10.53 27.73
N ILE A 191 32.00 9.56 26.82
CA ILE A 191 31.17 9.37 25.66
C ILE A 191 29.72 9.01 26.08
N ARG A 192 29.55 8.07 27.02
CA ARG A 192 28.25 7.68 27.55
C ARG A 192 27.53 8.82 28.25
N ASN A 193 28.24 9.65 29.03
CA ASN A 193 27.66 10.84 29.66
C ASN A 193 27.12 11.84 28.64
N ASP A 194 27.75 11.99 27.48
CA ASP A 194 27.21 12.81 26.38
C ASP A 194 25.98 12.14 25.75
N ALA A 195 26.05 10.86 25.43
CA ALA A 195 24.95 10.11 24.84
C ALA A 195 23.70 10.03 25.73
N ASP A 196 23.89 9.93 27.04
CA ASP A 196 22.80 9.94 28.03
C ASP A 196 22.05 11.30 28.08
N THR A 197 22.58 12.36 27.44
CA THR A 197 21.91 13.66 27.30
C THR A 197 20.99 13.71 26.06
N LEU A 198 21.08 12.76 25.16
CA LEU A 198 20.23 12.71 23.96
C LEU A 198 18.79 12.34 24.34
N PRO A 199 17.81 12.65 23.48
CA PRO A 199 16.43 12.23 23.69
C PRO A 199 16.32 10.70 23.91
N VAL A 200 15.44 10.28 24.79
CA VAL A 200 15.17 8.85 25.02
C VAL A 200 14.62 8.25 23.73
N GLY A 201 15.14 7.10 23.33
CA GLY A 201 14.76 6.44 22.07
C GLY A 201 15.56 6.92 20.85
N SER A 202 16.64 7.70 21.04
CA SER A 202 17.52 8.09 19.95
C SER A 202 18.21 6.88 19.30
N ASN A 203 18.33 6.90 17.97
CA ASN A 203 19.13 5.95 17.20
C ASN A 203 20.61 6.31 17.36
N ILE A 204 21.33 5.60 18.21
CA ILE A 204 22.73 5.87 18.53
C ILE A 204 23.63 4.74 17.99
N VAL A 205 24.68 5.12 17.31
CA VAL A 205 25.73 4.24 16.81
C VAL A 205 27.06 4.64 17.45
N TYR A 206 27.68 3.75 18.18
CA TYR A 206 29.05 3.89 18.66
C TYR A 206 29.97 3.09 17.74
N ALA A 207 30.76 3.75 16.93
CA ALA A 207 31.62 3.12 15.95
C ALA A 207 33.08 3.57 16.13
N GLY A 208 33.99 2.65 15.97
CA GLY A 208 35.41 2.99 16.07
C GLY A 208 36.30 1.81 16.41
N ASP A 209 37.58 2.16 16.60
CA ASP A 209 38.58 1.29 17.21
C ASP A 209 38.52 1.46 18.72
N PHE A 210 37.88 0.50 19.38
CA PHE A 210 37.71 0.52 20.84
C PHE A 210 38.94 0.03 21.58
N ASN A 211 39.86 -0.69 20.91
CA ASN A 211 41.07 -1.25 21.51
C ASN A 211 40.82 -2.12 22.76
N VAL A 212 39.60 -2.71 22.89
CA VAL A 212 39.21 -3.56 24.03
C VAL A 212 39.62 -5.01 23.77
N TYR A 213 40.23 -5.64 24.77
CA TYR A 213 40.82 -6.98 24.66
C TYR A 213 39.89 -8.12 25.08
N GLY A 214 38.74 -7.81 25.67
CA GLY A 214 37.80 -8.82 26.12
C GLY A 214 36.43 -8.24 26.48
N ASN A 215 35.42 -9.10 26.49
CA ASN A 215 34.04 -8.75 26.82
C ASN A 215 33.79 -8.38 28.28
N ASP A 216 34.76 -8.58 29.15
CA ASP A 216 34.77 -8.21 30.55
C ASP A 216 35.47 -6.85 30.83
N GLU A 217 36.00 -6.21 29.79
CA GLU A 217 36.71 -4.95 29.95
C GLU A 217 35.75 -3.81 30.33
N PRO A 218 36.08 -3.00 31.38
CA PRO A 218 35.15 -1.97 31.88
C PRO A 218 34.69 -0.95 30.82
N ALA A 219 35.51 -0.64 29.82
CA ALA A 219 35.14 0.28 28.73
C ALA A 219 34.01 -0.29 27.86
N TYR A 220 34.10 -1.56 27.53
CA TYR A 220 33.05 -2.26 26.75
C TYR A 220 31.74 -2.34 27.56
N LEU A 221 31.84 -2.75 28.83
CA LEU A 221 30.67 -2.86 29.72
C LEU A 221 29.99 -1.51 29.98
N GLU A 222 30.72 -0.40 29.92
CA GLU A 222 30.18 0.95 30.07
C GLU A 222 29.17 1.26 28.93
N PHE A 223 29.49 0.94 27.69
CA PHE A 223 28.58 1.16 26.56
C PHE A 223 27.29 0.33 26.68
N LEU A 224 27.34 -0.85 27.30
CA LEU A 224 26.21 -1.74 27.49
C LEU A 224 25.42 -1.47 28.76
N SER A 225 25.94 -0.61 29.65
CA SER A 225 25.31 -0.31 30.92
C SER A 225 23.96 0.40 30.75
N ALA A 226 23.05 0.21 31.71
CA ALA A 226 21.72 0.82 31.67
C ALA A 226 21.81 2.36 31.63
N GLY A 227 20.92 2.99 30.86
CA GLY A 227 20.82 4.43 30.68
C GLY A 227 20.25 4.79 29.33
N PRO A 228 19.91 6.07 29.05
CA PRO A 228 19.38 6.52 27.76
C PRO A 228 20.30 6.19 26.58
N GLY A 229 21.62 6.33 26.77
CA GLY A 229 22.63 6.02 25.75
C GLY A 229 23.10 4.56 25.74
N ARG A 230 22.37 3.61 26.36
CA ARG A 230 22.71 2.19 26.35
C ARG A 230 22.82 1.68 24.92
N ALA A 231 23.82 0.83 24.67
CA ALA A 231 23.97 0.10 23.42
C ALA A 231 23.88 -1.42 23.62
N GLU A 232 23.72 -2.12 22.51
CA GLU A 232 23.79 -3.58 22.38
C GLU A 232 24.87 -3.94 21.35
N ASP A 233 25.50 -5.08 21.52
CA ASP A 233 26.45 -5.61 20.52
C ASP A 233 25.71 -6.53 19.55
N PRO A 234 25.70 -6.23 18.24
CA PRO A 234 25.05 -7.09 17.23
C PRO A 234 25.56 -8.54 17.18
N LEU A 235 26.82 -8.77 17.60
CA LEU A 235 27.39 -10.13 17.67
C LEU A 235 27.21 -10.79 19.05
N GLY A 236 26.46 -10.16 19.94
CA GLY A 236 26.27 -10.61 21.32
C GLY A 236 27.47 -10.35 22.23
N THR A 237 27.26 -10.56 23.52
CA THR A 237 28.22 -10.24 24.57
C THR A 237 29.13 -11.38 24.99
N GLU A 238 29.11 -12.48 24.26
CA GLU A 238 29.97 -13.63 24.50
C GLU A 238 31.44 -13.29 24.17
N SER A 239 32.37 -14.05 24.74
CA SER A 239 33.79 -13.88 24.44
C SER A 239 34.06 -14.00 22.96
N TRP A 240 34.88 -13.11 22.43
CA TRP A 240 35.34 -13.17 21.03
C TRP A 240 36.79 -13.67 20.88
N SER A 241 37.45 -14.09 21.97
CA SER A 241 38.83 -14.59 21.93
C SER A 241 38.93 -15.96 21.29
N GLY A 242 40.09 -16.23 20.63
CA GLY A 242 40.50 -17.52 20.14
C GLY A 242 39.90 -17.92 18.80
N ALA A 243 40.46 -19.02 18.20
CA ALA A 243 40.18 -19.47 16.84
C ALA A 243 38.69 -19.73 16.55
N PHE A 244 37.89 -20.14 17.55
CA PHE A 244 36.48 -20.40 17.36
C PHE A 244 35.67 -19.12 17.04
N ASN A 245 36.21 -17.97 17.42
CA ASN A 245 35.61 -16.65 17.19
C ASN A 245 36.32 -15.85 16.09
N ALA A 246 37.21 -16.48 15.30
CA ALA A 246 38.03 -15.81 14.30
C ALA A 246 37.23 -14.91 13.34
N ILE A 247 36.00 -15.30 12.99
CA ILE A 247 35.08 -14.54 12.12
C ILE A 247 34.75 -13.13 12.67
N LYS A 248 34.97 -12.88 13.97
CA LYS A 248 34.70 -11.60 14.63
C LYS A 248 35.92 -10.67 14.67
N HIS A 249 37.10 -11.18 14.35
CA HIS A 249 38.36 -10.43 14.52
C HIS A 249 38.51 -9.37 13.42
N THR A 250 39.18 -8.27 13.77
CA THR A 250 39.35 -7.10 12.89
C THR A 250 40.82 -6.65 12.79
N GLN A 251 41.69 -7.06 13.71
CA GLN A 251 43.12 -6.70 13.72
C GLN A 251 44.02 -7.95 14.00
N SER A 252 45.18 -8.12 13.41
CA SER A 252 45.68 -7.43 12.25
C SER A 252 45.57 -8.35 11.03
N PRO A 253 45.12 -7.87 9.85
CA PRO A 253 45.10 -8.67 8.62
C PRO A 253 46.51 -9.07 8.16
N ARG A 254 47.57 -8.63 8.86
CA ARG A 254 48.98 -8.82 8.54
C ARG A 254 49.67 -9.61 9.65
N LEU A 255 50.59 -10.50 9.28
CA LEU A 255 51.44 -11.16 10.26
C LEU A 255 52.69 -10.33 10.59
N GLU A 256 53.31 -9.72 9.58
CA GLU A 256 54.52 -8.92 9.75
C GLU A 256 54.19 -7.43 9.81
N GLY A 257 54.85 -6.72 10.72
CA GLY A 257 54.73 -5.28 10.88
C GLY A 257 55.60 -4.50 9.90
N GLY A 258 55.50 -3.14 9.99
CA GLY A 258 56.25 -2.21 9.14
C GLY A 258 55.74 -0.79 9.40
N SER A 259 55.23 -0.15 8.32
CA SER A 259 54.43 1.09 8.47
C SER A 259 53.03 0.84 9.10
N LEU A 260 52.57 -0.40 9.01
CA LEU A 260 51.36 -0.93 9.60
C LEU A 260 51.70 -1.93 10.72
N VAL A 261 50.80 -2.15 11.68
CA VAL A 261 50.99 -3.11 12.77
C VAL A 261 50.74 -4.52 12.24
N GLY A 262 51.64 -5.46 12.59
CA GLY A 262 51.45 -6.91 12.33
C GLY A 262 50.97 -7.61 13.60
N GLY A 263 50.84 -8.94 13.52
CA GLY A 263 50.45 -9.78 14.66
C GLY A 263 49.61 -10.97 14.28
N GLY A 264 48.92 -10.88 13.17
CA GLY A 264 47.91 -11.86 12.76
C GLY A 264 46.51 -11.43 13.18
N LEU A 265 45.50 -12.02 12.53
CA LEU A 265 44.09 -11.64 12.74
C LEU A 265 43.53 -12.41 13.96
N ASP A 266 43.66 -11.84 15.18
CA ASP A 266 43.28 -12.52 16.41
C ASP A 266 42.58 -11.62 17.46
N ASP A 267 42.46 -10.32 17.19
CA ASP A 267 41.78 -9.35 18.05
C ASP A 267 40.56 -8.73 17.38
N ARG A 268 39.48 -8.53 18.16
CA ARG A 268 38.32 -7.71 17.78
C ARG A 268 38.43 -6.36 18.44
N PHE A 269 38.95 -5.36 17.73
CA PHE A 269 39.10 -4.00 18.25
C PHE A 269 38.10 -3.02 17.68
N ASP A 270 37.55 -3.30 16.50
CA ASP A 270 36.64 -2.44 15.78
C ASP A 270 35.19 -2.89 16.00
N PHE A 271 34.34 -1.93 16.35
CA PHE A 271 32.95 -2.18 16.70
C PHE A 271 32.02 -1.18 16.05
N GLN A 272 30.76 -1.60 15.87
CA GLN A 272 29.58 -0.75 15.79
C GLN A 272 28.58 -1.26 16.83
N LEU A 273 28.50 -0.60 17.99
CA LEU A 273 27.50 -0.90 19.00
C LEU A 273 26.28 0.00 18.78
N LEU A 274 25.09 -0.55 18.88
CA LEU A 274 23.86 0.10 18.46
C LEU A 274 22.89 0.26 19.64
N SER A 275 22.19 1.40 19.72
CA SER A 275 21.13 1.57 20.71
C SER A 275 19.91 0.67 20.41
N PRO A 276 19.08 0.33 21.43
CA PRO A 276 17.94 -0.56 21.26
C PRO A 276 16.95 -0.22 20.15
N PRO A 277 16.63 1.06 19.84
CA PRO A 277 15.75 1.37 18.72
C PRO A 277 16.26 0.85 17.36
N LEU A 278 17.57 0.69 17.22
CA LEU A 278 18.14 0.14 15.98
C LEU A 278 17.96 -1.40 15.86
N PHE A 279 17.15 -2.03 16.71
CA PHE A 279 16.84 -3.47 16.66
C PHE A 279 15.33 -3.75 16.66
N ASP A 280 14.45 -2.75 16.71
CA ASP A 280 13.00 -2.93 16.88
C ASP A 280 12.24 -3.20 15.57
N GLY A 281 12.88 -2.99 14.42
CA GLY A 281 12.29 -3.21 13.09
C GLY A 281 11.51 -2.02 12.57
N ASP A 282 11.49 -0.87 13.28
CA ASP A 282 10.85 0.36 12.84
C ASP A 282 11.89 1.44 12.50
N GLY A 283 11.62 2.28 11.51
CA GLY A 283 12.54 3.32 11.09
C GLY A 283 13.91 2.80 10.64
N PHE A 284 14.98 3.36 11.22
CA PHE A 284 16.31 2.77 11.07
C PHE A 284 16.42 1.53 11.97
N SER A 285 16.67 0.38 11.39
CA SER A 285 16.85 -0.84 12.15
C SER A 285 17.90 -1.75 11.52
N LEU A 286 18.68 -2.45 12.33
CA LEU A 286 19.70 -3.36 11.85
C LEU A 286 19.07 -4.50 11.04
N MET A 287 19.54 -4.71 9.83
CA MET A 287 19.17 -5.88 9.05
C MET A 287 19.83 -7.12 9.64
N PRO A 288 19.06 -8.15 10.01
CA PRO A 288 19.61 -9.34 10.63
C PRO A 288 20.76 -9.97 9.80
N ALA A 289 21.79 -10.42 10.49
CA ALA A 289 22.96 -11.10 9.92
C ALA A 289 23.82 -10.30 8.92
N THR A 290 23.64 -8.96 8.86
CA THR A 290 24.49 -8.13 7.98
C THR A 290 25.73 -7.57 8.68
N TYR A 291 25.77 -7.59 10.01
CA TYR A 291 26.95 -7.15 10.76
C TYR A 291 28.11 -8.13 10.59
N ARG A 292 29.25 -7.64 10.12
CA ARG A 292 30.39 -8.49 9.76
C ARG A 292 31.72 -7.77 9.80
N SER A 293 32.80 -8.50 10.09
CA SER A 293 34.18 -8.10 9.83
C SER A 293 34.43 -8.35 8.33
N PHE A 294 34.50 -7.28 7.53
CA PHE A 294 34.48 -7.35 6.08
C PHE A 294 35.70 -8.08 5.52
N GLY A 295 35.47 -9.08 4.69
CA GLY A 295 36.51 -9.91 4.06
C GLY A 295 37.05 -11.02 4.97
N ASN A 296 36.68 -11.08 6.26
CA ASN A 296 37.07 -12.15 7.17
C ASN A 296 36.17 -13.38 6.94
N ASP A 297 36.79 -14.52 6.61
CA ASP A 297 36.09 -15.80 6.41
C ASP A 297 36.06 -16.69 7.67
N GLY A 298 36.75 -16.29 8.73
CA GLY A 298 36.81 -17.01 10.00
C GLY A 298 37.90 -18.11 10.05
N ASP A 299 38.63 -18.34 8.97
CA ASP A 299 39.64 -19.39 8.88
C ASP A 299 41.08 -18.90 9.11
N HIS A 300 41.29 -17.58 9.25
CA HIS A 300 42.62 -16.96 9.32
C HIS A 300 42.98 -16.49 10.75
N TYR A 301 42.76 -17.38 11.74
CA TYR A 301 43.09 -17.04 13.13
C TYR A 301 44.61 -16.92 13.34
N ASN A 302 45.07 -15.76 13.84
CA ASN A 302 46.45 -15.45 14.19
C ASN A 302 47.45 -15.66 13.04
N VAL A 303 47.00 -15.43 11.82
CA VAL A 303 47.79 -15.41 10.57
C VAL A 303 47.36 -14.22 9.72
N ALA A 304 48.09 -13.96 8.62
CA ALA A 304 47.65 -12.96 7.67
C ALA A 304 46.35 -13.40 6.93
N ILE A 305 45.45 -12.46 6.68
CA ILE A 305 44.13 -12.73 6.06
C ILE A 305 44.25 -13.36 4.64
N ASN A 306 45.36 -13.14 3.96
CA ASN A 306 45.66 -13.67 2.63
C ASN A 306 46.56 -14.93 2.68
N THR A 307 46.67 -15.60 3.83
CA THR A 307 47.43 -16.85 3.97
C THR A 307 46.65 -18.02 3.34
N GLY A 308 47.06 -18.48 2.19
CA GLY A 308 46.36 -19.55 1.48
C GLY A 308 45.14 -19.02 0.70
N ASN A 309 44.00 -19.68 0.78
CA ASN A 309 42.76 -19.23 0.12
C ASN A 309 41.79 -18.64 1.14
N ASN A 310 41.27 -17.47 0.85
CA ASN A 310 40.17 -16.88 1.55
C ASN A 310 38.84 -17.30 0.87
N THR A 311 37.78 -17.48 1.65
CA THR A 311 36.47 -17.99 1.22
C THR A 311 35.30 -17.02 1.48
N TYR A 312 35.60 -15.77 1.76
CA TYR A 312 34.59 -14.74 2.11
C TYR A 312 33.44 -14.65 1.09
N PHE A 313 33.74 -14.67 -0.22
CA PHE A 313 32.71 -14.79 -1.26
C PHE A 313 32.55 -16.27 -1.62
N PRO A 314 31.42 -16.93 -1.23
CA PRO A 314 31.22 -18.35 -1.44
C PRO A 314 31.35 -18.78 -2.92
N GLY A 315 32.25 -19.72 -3.20
CA GLY A 315 32.49 -20.23 -4.55
C GLY A 315 33.28 -19.30 -5.50
N GLN A 316 33.74 -18.14 -5.01
CA GLN A 316 34.48 -17.14 -5.77
C GLN A 316 35.90 -16.93 -5.21
N THR A 317 36.69 -17.98 -5.17
CA THR A 317 38.03 -17.96 -4.54
C THR A 317 38.94 -16.84 -5.06
N ALA A 318 38.95 -16.59 -6.37
CA ALA A 318 39.78 -15.51 -6.93
C ALA A 318 39.37 -14.12 -6.43
N ARG A 319 38.07 -13.86 -6.31
CA ARG A 319 37.52 -12.62 -5.75
C ARG A 319 37.85 -12.49 -4.26
N SER A 320 37.68 -13.57 -3.51
CA SER A 320 38.00 -13.61 -2.07
C SER A 320 39.47 -13.36 -1.80
N ASN A 321 40.35 -14.01 -2.57
CA ASN A 321 41.81 -13.83 -2.45
C ASN A 321 42.21 -12.38 -2.82
N GLY A 322 41.64 -11.82 -3.90
CA GLY A 322 41.91 -10.43 -4.27
C GLY A 322 41.50 -9.44 -3.19
N LEU A 323 40.34 -9.64 -2.55
CA LEU A 323 39.92 -8.81 -1.41
C LEU A 323 40.87 -9.02 -0.20
N ALA A 324 41.28 -10.26 0.09
CA ALA A 324 42.20 -10.55 1.20
C ALA A 324 43.58 -9.88 0.98
N ASP A 325 44.08 -9.86 -0.24
CA ASP A 325 45.33 -9.17 -0.60
C ASP A 325 45.16 -7.64 -0.43
N ALA A 326 44.05 -7.08 -0.90
CA ALA A 326 43.76 -5.65 -0.74
C ALA A 326 43.64 -5.27 0.75
N LEU A 327 42.89 -6.03 1.56
CA LEU A 327 42.77 -5.79 3.01
C LEU A 327 44.12 -5.88 3.73
N HIS A 328 44.97 -6.87 3.35
CA HIS A 328 46.32 -7.02 3.89
C HIS A 328 47.17 -5.76 3.65
N ASP A 329 47.09 -5.15 2.46
CA ASP A 329 47.95 -4.04 2.06
C ASP A 329 47.35 -2.64 2.39
N ALA A 330 46.01 -2.55 2.61
CA ALA A 330 45.32 -1.30 2.84
C ALA A 330 45.48 -0.72 4.26
N SER A 331 45.35 -1.56 5.29
CA SER A 331 45.43 -1.14 6.71
C SER A 331 45.85 -2.31 7.59
N ASP A 332 46.18 -2.02 8.86
CA ASP A 332 46.33 -3.03 9.90
C ASP A 332 45.00 -3.33 10.64
N HIS A 333 43.90 -2.78 10.16
CA HIS A 333 42.54 -3.13 10.54
C HIS A 333 41.71 -3.48 9.31
N ILE A 334 40.73 -4.38 9.45
CA ILE A 334 39.72 -4.62 8.43
C ILE A 334 38.40 -3.89 8.80
N PRO A 335 37.62 -3.47 7.81
CA PRO A 335 36.36 -2.76 8.08
C PRO A 335 35.33 -3.62 8.81
N VAL A 336 34.52 -2.99 9.66
CA VAL A 336 33.27 -3.54 10.17
C VAL A 336 32.12 -2.94 9.37
N VAL A 337 31.27 -3.80 8.81
CA VAL A 337 30.13 -3.38 7.99
C VAL A 337 28.83 -3.86 8.61
N ALA A 338 27.84 -2.98 8.64
CA ALA A 338 26.46 -3.28 9.04
C ALA A 338 25.49 -2.58 8.09
N ASP A 339 24.37 -3.21 7.81
CA ASP A 339 23.34 -2.64 6.94
C ASP A 339 22.09 -2.36 7.78
N LEU A 340 21.56 -1.14 7.67
CA LEU A 340 20.31 -0.74 8.31
C LEU A 340 19.18 -0.68 7.29
N MET A 341 17.99 -1.10 7.68
CA MET A 341 16.75 -0.72 7.04
C MET A 341 16.63 0.80 7.00
N VAL A 342 15.90 1.31 6.03
CA VAL A 342 15.62 2.75 5.93
C VAL A 342 14.16 3.03 6.21
N PRO A 343 13.87 4.15 6.89
CA PRO A 343 12.50 4.63 7.07
C PRO A 343 11.78 4.79 5.74
N GLY A 344 10.47 4.59 5.75
CA GLY A 344 9.62 4.70 4.57
C GLY A 344 9.59 6.10 3.95
N LEU A 345 9.05 6.20 2.74
CA LEU A 345 8.68 7.44 2.07
C LEU A 345 7.19 7.33 1.73
N LEU A 346 6.34 8.02 2.48
CA LEU A 346 4.90 7.98 2.25
C LEU A 346 4.56 8.65 0.92
N THR A 347 3.65 8.06 0.17
CA THR A 347 3.02 8.65 -1.00
C THR A 347 1.56 8.28 -1.06
N CYS A 348 0.71 9.25 -1.39
CA CYS A 348 -0.74 9.07 -1.40
C CYS A 348 -1.34 9.76 -2.62
N VAL A 349 -2.44 9.19 -3.13
CA VAL A 349 -3.23 9.76 -4.22
C VAL A 349 -4.71 9.60 -3.94
N LEU A 350 -5.45 10.68 -4.12
CA LEU A 350 -6.92 10.74 -4.14
C LEU A 350 -7.31 11.54 -5.37
N ASP A 351 -8.46 11.20 -6.00
CA ASP A 351 -9.00 12.02 -7.09
C ASP A 351 -9.46 13.38 -6.53
N ASP A 352 -8.96 14.48 -7.07
CA ASP A 352 -9.28 15.84 -6.64
C ASP A 352 -10.66 16.32 -7.12
N ASN A 353 -11.24 15.64 -8.11
CA ASN A 353 -12.57 15.89 -8.65
C ASN A 353 -13.42 14.62 -8.67
N LEU A 354 -14.22 14.43 -7.64
CA LEU A 354 -15.05 13.25 -7.45
C LEU A 354 -16.30 13.24 -8.35
N GLY A 355 -16.61 14.35 -9.05
CA GLY A 355 -17.84 14.49 -9.82
C GLY A 355 -19.09 14.45 -8.93
N ARG A 356 -20.16 13.77 -9.41
CA ARG A 356 -21.37 13.52 -8.60
C ARG A 356 -21.11 12.36 -7.63
N VAL A 357 -21.59 12.49 -6.40
CA VAL A 357 -21.39 11.49 -5.33
C VAL A 357 -22.70 11.30 -4.57
N VAL A 358 -23.18 10.07 -4.42
CA VAL A 358 -24.36 9.76 -3.60
C VAL A 358 -24.00 9.86 -2.12
N SER A 359 -24.67 10.76 -1.41
CA SER A 359 -24.45 11.01 0.00
C SER A 359 -25.08 9.92 0.88
N GLY A 360 -24.32 9.41 1.85
CA GLY A 360 -24.76 8.33 2.75
C GLY A 360 -24.75 6.94 2.12
N GLY A 361 -24.19 6.80 0.92
CA GLY A 361 -24.02 5.53 0.25
C GLY A 361 -22.80 4.74 0.75
N THR A 362 -22.49 3.66 0.06
CA THR A 362 -21.35 2.79 0.40
C THR A 362 -20.00 3.45 0.07
N SER A 363 -18.95 3.00 0.75
CA SER A 363 -17.57 3.49 0.55
C SER A 363 -17.08 3.21 -0.87
N SER A 364 -16.88 4.26 -1.65
CA SER A 364 -16.43 4.14 -3.04
C SER A 364 -15.43 5.22 -3.48
N ILE A 365 -15.17 6.20 -2.60
CA ILE A 365 -14.09 7.17 -2.77
C ILE A 365 -12.83 6.51 -2.22
N ILE A 366 -11.82 6.34 -3.05
CA ILE A 366 -10.65 5.52 -2.73
C ILE A 366 -9.40 6.41 -2.73
N ALA A 367 -8.68 6.41 -1.60
CA ALA A 367 -7.30 6.87 -1.52
C ALA A 367 -6.35 5.68 -1.72
N LEU A 368 -5.33 5.87 -2.56
CA LEU A 368 -4.25 4.93 -2.80
C LEU A 368 -3.03 5.37 -2.01
N ILE A 369 -2.47 4.47 -1.20
CA ILE A 369 -1.39 4.76 -0.26
C ILE A 369 -0.26 3.75 -0.49
N ALA A 370 0.98 4.23 -0.59
CA ALA A 370 2.14 3.39 -0.82
C ALA A 370 3.40 3.93 -0.15
N ASN A 371 4.39 3.06 0.00
CA ASN A 371 5.76 3.40 0.33
C ASN A 371 6.56 3.57 -0.97
N ALA A 372 6.96 4.80 -1.27
CA ALA A 372 7.73 5.14 -2.47
C ALA A 372 9.25 4.99 -2.29
N ARG A 373 9.71 4.44 -1.14
CA ARG A 373 11.13 4.23 -0.88
C ARG A 373 11.72 3.25 -1.90
N GLN A 374 12.73 3.69 -2.64
CA GLN A 374 13.49 2.82 -3.53
C GLN A 374 14.54 2.08 -2.72
N VAL A 375 14.48 0.76 -2.70
CA VAL A 375 15.40 -0.09 -1.93
C VAL A 375 16.04 -1.16 -2.80
N VAL A 376 17.18 -1.68 -2.37
CA VAL A 376 17.90 -2.75 -3.08
C VAL A 376 17.11 -4.07 -2.99
N THR A 377 16.52 -4.34 -1.83
CA THR A 377 15.62 -5.46 -1.59
C THR A 377 14.43 -4.98 -0.72
N PRO A 378 13.25 -5.60 -0.80
CA PRO A 378 12.11 -5.22 0.04
C PRO A 378 12.44 -5.21 1.54
N GLU A 379 13.31 -6.09 2.00
CA GLU A 379 13.75 -6.21 3.40
C GLU A 379 14.59 -5.03 3.88
N ALA A 380 15.09 -4.21 2.95
CA ALA A 380 15.86 -3.01 3.28
C ALA A 380 14.97 -1.79 3.60
N ALA A 381 13.66 -1.87 3.37
CA ALA A 381 12.70 -0.86 3.80
C ALA A 381 12.05 -1.27 5.13
N SER A 382 12.01 -0.33 6.07
CA SER A 382 11.17 -0.48 7.26
C SER A 382 9.69 -0.52 6.86
N PRO A 383 8.83 -1.29 7.56
CA PRO A 383 7.38 -1.19 7.40
C PRO A 383 6.92 0.26 7.52
N LEU A 384 5.95 0.67 6.72
CA LEU A 384 5.35 2.00 6.79
C LEU A 384 3.90 1.86 7.23
N GLU A 385 3.66 2.02 8.52
CA GLU A 385 2.32 2.07 9.11
C GLU A 385 1.77 3.48 8.99
N TYR A 386 0.45 3.60 8.82
CA TYR A 386 -0.22 4.89 8.67
C TYR A 386 -1.65 4.84 9.18
N SER A 387 -2.22 6.03 9.42
CA SER A 387 -3.65 6.25 9.64
C SER A 387 -4.20 7.19 8.57
N ALA A 388 -5.41 6.92 8.08
CA ALA A 388 -6.10 7.75 7.10
C ALA A 388 -7.49 8.13 7.62
N VAL A 389 -7.82 9.43 7.62
CA VAL A 389 -9.06 9.98 8.22
C VAL A 389 -9.65 11.05 7.31
N GLY A 390 -10.97 11.01 7.09
CA GLY A 390 -11.70 12.07 6.40
C GLY A 390 -12.03 13.23 7.35
N ASP A 391 -12.26 14.44 6.79
CA ASP A 391 -12.51 15.71 7.50
C ASP A 391 -13.91 15.82 8.17
N GLY A 392 -14.72 14.78 8.10
CA GLY A 392 -16.09 14.74 8.61
C GLY A 392 -17.16 15.07 7.55
N VAL A 393 -16.82 15.63 6.40
CA VAL A 393 -17.63 15.63 5.17
C VAL A 393 -17.48 14.28 4.47
N LEU A 394 -16.25 13.78 4.42
CA LEU A 394 -15.96 12.38 4.13
C LEU A 394 -15.78 11.60 5.43
N VAL A 395 -16.32 10.39 5.49
CA VAL A 395 -16.18 9.45 6.61
C VAL A 395 -15.66 8.12 6.10
N GLY A 396 -14.83 7.47 6.93
CA GLY A 396 -14.16 6.22 6.56
C GLY A 396 -12.67 6.31 6.79
N GLY A 397 -11.92 5.46 6.11
CA GLY A 397 -10.49 5.28 6.32
C GLY A 397 -10.19 4.37 7.50
N GLY A 398 -8.96 4.41 7.99
CA GLY A 398 -8.45 3.59 9.09
C GLY A 398 -6.94 3.46 9.04
N ASP A 399 -6.43 2.58 9.89
CA ASP A 399 -5.01 2.26 9.95
C ASP A 399 -4.66 1.22 8.87
N GLY A 400 -3.42 1.28 8.38
CA GLY A 400 -2.92 0.35 7.37
C GLY A 400 -1.40 0.27 7.32
N VAL A 401 -0.90 -0.58 6.44
CA VAL A 401 0.53 -0.70 6.12
C VAL A 401 0.73 -0.42 4.64
N ALA A 402 1.45 0.63 4.33
CA ALA A 402 1.71 1.05 2.96
C ALA A 402 2.74 0.13 2.29
N PRO A 403 2.38 -0.65 1.26
CA PRO A 403 3.30 -1.52 0.57
C PRO A 403 4.28 -0.72 -0.28
N LEU A 404 5.44 -1.31 -0.61
CA LEU A 404 6.35 -0.74 -1.59
C LEU A 404 5.70 -0.65 -2.97
N LEU A 405 5.97 0.46 -3.69
CA LEU A 405 5.59 0.58 -5.10
C LEU A 405 6.13 -0.60 -5.93
N PRO A 406 5.37 -1.10 -6.92
CA PRO A 406 4.15 -0.52 -7.52
C PRO A 406 2.82 -0.94 -6.85
N SER A 407 2.85 -1.58 -5.69
CA SER A 407 1.64 -1.94 -4.94
C SER A 407 1.10 -0.77 -4.13
N PHE A 408 -0.22 -0.79 -3.86
CA PHE A 408 -0.91 0.20 -3.04
C PHE A 408 -1.79 -0.50 -2.02
N ASP A 409 -1.88 0.08 -0.83
CA ASP A 409 -3.00 -0.13 0.08
C ASP A 409 -4.11 0.86 -0.25
N THR A 410 -5.37 0.49 0.03
CA THR A 410 -6.55 1.26 -0.35
C THR A 410 -7.38 1.60 0.88
N GLN A 411 -7.64 2.89 1.08
CA GLN A 411 -8.57 3.37 2.09
C GLN A 411 -9.83 3.90 1.42
N SER A 412 -10.98 3.52 1.96
CA SER A 412 -12.27 3.81 1.37
C SER A 412 -13.06 4.81 2.22
N PHE A 413 -13.69 5.78 1.54
CA PHE A 413 -14.46 6.85 2.15
C PHE A 413 -15.86 6.95 1.54
N SER A 414 -16.77 7.50 2.31
CA SER A 414 -18.13 7.84 1.88
C SER A 414 -18.42 9.30 2.16
N LEU A 415 -19.23 9.93 1.31
CA LEU A 415 -19.81 11.23 1.58
C LEU A 415 -20.89 11.09 2.66
N VAL A 416 -20.84 11.92 3.70
CA VAL A 416 -21.84 11.91 4.80
C VAL A 416 -23.24 12.14 4.27
N ALA A 417 -24.21 11.41 4.83
CA ALA A 417 -25.61 11.51 4.46
C ALA A 417 -26.15 12.95 4.60
N GLY A 418 -26.89 13.42 3.58
CA GLY A 418 -27.51 14.73 3.55
C GLY A 418 -26.64 15.86 2.98
N VAL A 419 -25.38 15.62 2.65
CA VAL A 419 -24.56 16.57 1.89
C VAL A 419 -25.09 16.62 0.46
N THR A 420 -25.51 17.80 0.00
CA THR A 420 -26.04 18.00 -1.36
C THR A 420 -25.53 19.31 -1.95
N GLY A 421 -25.34 19.33 -3.28
CA GLY A 421 -24.74 20.45 -3.99
C GLY A 421 -23.21 20.39 -3.97
N GLU A 422 -22.56 21.48 -4.36
CA GLU A 422 -21.09 21.56 -4.36
C GLU A 422 -20.54 21.37 -2.94
N PHE A 423 -19.48 20.56 -2.82
CA PHE A 423 -18.74 20.36 -1.58
C PHE A 423 -17.23 20.34 -1.82
N THR A 424 -16.50 20.68 -0.79
CA THR A 424 -15.05 20.45 -0.68
C THR A 424 -14.79 19.62 0.56
N ALA A 425 -13.82 18.73 0.49
CA ALA A 425 -13.44 17.84 1.57
C ALA A 425 -11.96 17.54 1.52
N SER A 426 -11.41 16.93 2.56
CA SER A 426 -10.05 16.41 2.56
C SER A 426 -9.94 15.06 3.26
N VAL A 427 -8.89 14.34 2.91
CA VAL A 427 -8.44 13.13 3.58
C VAL A 427 -7.03 13.38 4.10
N GLU A 428 -6.86 13.33 5.41
CA GLU A 428 -5.56 13.34 6.08
C GLU A 428 -5.01 11.93 6.12
N VAL A 429 -3.76 11.74 5.67
CA VAL A 429 -3.02 10.49 5.78
C VAL A 429 -1.72 10.78 6.52
N ALA A 430 -1.56 10.17 7.69
CA ALA A 430 -0.40 10.38 8.55
C ALA A 430 0.32 9.05 8.82
N ALA A 431 1.65 9.03 8.61
CA ALA A 431 2.48 7.89 8.99
C ALA A 431 2.57 7.76 10.51
N THR A 432 2.56 6.54 11.02
CA THR A 432 2.74 6.22 12.44
C THR A 432 4.07 5.54 12.72
N SER A 433 4.76 5.04 11.69
CA SER A 433 6.13 4.52 11.77
C SER A 433 7.17 5.63 11.96
N ALA A 434 8.28 5.28 12.59
CA ALA A 434 9.36 6.22 12.89
C ALA A 434 10.15 6.67 11.65
N GLY A 435 10.56 7.93 11.60
CA GLY A 435 11.50 8.47 10.62
C GLY A 435 10.99 8.58 9.19
N VAL A 436 9.69 8.41 8.96
CA VAL A 436 9.11 8.45 7.61
C VAL A 436 9.35 9.78 6.93
N SER A 437 9.82 9.74 5.69
CA SER A 437 9.93 10.93 4.85
C SER A 437 8.55 11.31 4.31
N GLN A 438 8.23 12.61 4.35
CA GLN A 438 6.89 13.13 4.06
C GLN A 438 5.81 12.40 4.87
N PRO A 439 5.80 12.55 6.20
CA PRO A 439 4.95 11.73 7.07
C PRO A 439 3.46 12.06 6.97
N GLU A 440 3.09 13.20 6.39
CA GLU A 440 1.72 13.68 6.36
C GLU A 440 1.30 14.13 4.96
N TYR A 441 0.05 13.83 4.61
CA TYR A 441 -0.63 14.32 3.42
C TYR A 441 -2.02 14.82 3.78
N ASP A 442 -2.39 16.00 3.29
CA ASP A 442 -3.76 16.52 3.27
C ASP A 442 -4.24 16.50 1.81
N LEU A 443 -5.06 15.50 1.49
CA LEU A 443 -5.54 15.23 0.13
C LEU A 443 -6.88 15.94 -0.07
N ALA A 444 -6.84 17.16 -0.60
CA ALA A 444 -8.05 17.93 -0.89
C ALA A 444 -8.79 17.35 -2.11
N CYS A 445 -10.12 17.30 -2.02
CA CYS A 445 -10.99 16.92 -3.12
C CYS A 445 -12.27 17.78 -3.14
N SER A 446 -12.99 17.72 -4.25
CA SER A 446 -14.25 18.42 -4.45
C SER A 446 -15.23 17.57 -5.26
N GLY A 447 -16.51 17.89 -5.17
CA GLY A 447 -17.53 17.18 -5.91
C GLY A 447 -18.91 17.81 -5.77
N PHE A 448 -19.91 17.09 -6.25
CA PHE A 448 -21.31 17.48 -6.16
C PHE A 448 -22.12 16.38 -5.47
N GLY A 449 -22.52 16.61 -4.23
CA GLY A 449 -23.30 15.68 -3.42
C GLY A 449 -24.74 15.57 -3.93
N ILE A 450 -25.24 14.34 -4.03
CA ILE A 450 -26.63 14.04 -4.39
C ILE A 450 -27.23 13.07 -3.36
N ARG A 451 -28.54 13.16 -3.18
CA ARG A 451 -29.29 12.19 -2.37
C ARG A 451 -29.48 10.90 -3.16
N PRO A 452 -29.60 9.74 -2.49
CA PRO A 452 -30.01 8.50 -3.16
C PRO A 452 -31.34 8.66 -3.90
N ALA A 453 -31.54 7.84 -4.92
CA ALA A 453 -32.84 7.67 -5.58
C ALA A 453 -33.86 7.07 -4.58
N VAL A 454 -35.13 7.30 -4.85
CA VAL A 454 -36.24 6.80 -4.01
C VAL A 454 -37.26 6.08 -4.90
N PRO A 455 -37.03 4.78 -5.19
CA PRO A 455 -37.95 4.02 -6.05
C PRO A 455 -39.33 3.85 -5.40
N SER A 456 -40.36 3.98 -6.21
CA SER A 456 -41.74 3.83 -5.77
C SER A 456 -42.70 3.46 -6.90
N TRP A 457 -43.72 2.70 -6.58
CA TRP A 457 -44.87 2.45 -7.45
C TRP A 457 -45.84 3.60 -7.53
N SER A 458 -45.64 4.69 -6.77
CA SER A 458 -46.49 5.85 -6.75
C SER A 458 -45.69 7.17 -6.78
N GLY A 459 -46.12 8.13 -7.58
CA GLY A 459 -45.47 9.46 -7.64
C GLY A 459 -45.74 10.37 -6.44
N GLY A 460 -46.74 10.07 -5.61
CA GLY A 460 -47.15 10.93 -4.51
C GLY A 460 -46.61 10.53 -3.13
N SER A 461 -46.13 9.32 -2.98
CA SER A 461 -45.59 8.76 -1.73
C SER A 461 -44.72 7.55 -2.01
N VAL A 462 -43.85 7.19 -1.05
CA VAL A 462 -43.02 5.98 -1.19
C VAL A 462 -43.88 4.74 -0.99
N VAL A 463 -44.04 3.95 -2.04
CA VAL A 463 -44.76 2.67 -2.08
C VAL A 463 -43.83 1.64 -2.67
N THR A 464 -43.30 0.74 -1.83
CA THR A 464 -42.30 -0.27 -2.22
C THR A 464 -42.89 -1.62 -2.60
N GLU A 465 -44.19 -1.81 -2.31
CA GLU A 465 -44.92 -3.03 -2.65
C GLU A 465 -46.25 -2.67 -3.29
N THR A 466 -46.63 -3.36 -4.36
CA THR A 466 -47.93 -3.14 -5.04
C THR A 466 -48.41 -4.40 -5.72
N THR A 467 -49.73 -4.47 -5.96
CA THR A 467 -50.33 -5.50 -6.81
C THR A 467 -50.96 -4.85 -8.04
N VAL A 468 -50.68 -5.40 -9.18
CA VAL A 468 -51.30 -4.97 -10.45
C VAL A 468 -52.10 -6.13 -11.04
N GLU A 469 -53.37 -5.87 -11.24
CA GLU A 469 -54.35 -6.84 -11.77
C GLU A 469 -54.65 -6.52 -13.24
N ALA A 470 -54.73 -7.57 -14.05
CA ALA A 470 -55.15 -7.48 -15.44
C ALA A 470 -56.13 -8.62 -15.77
N GLU A 471 -57.04 -8.38 -16.65
CA GLU A 471 -57.98 -9.37 -17.16
C GLU A 471 -57.67 -9.69 -18.64
N SER A 472 -57.88 -10.92 -19.04
CA SER A 472 -57.67 -11.35 -20.43
C SER A 472 -58.67 -12.42 -20.82
N PRO A 473 -59.16 -12.44 -22.07
CA PRO A 473 -59.84 -13.60 -22.63
C PRO A 473 -58.88 -14.81 -22.72
N ALA A 474 -59.45 -16.01 -22.73
CA ALA A 474 -58.70 -17.20 -23.01
C ALA A 474 -58.08 -17.11 -24.43
N ASP A 475 -56.89 -17.64 -24.61
CA ASP A 475 -56.15 -17.68 -25.88
C ASP A 475 -55.93 -16.32 -26.58
N ALA A 476 -55.92 -15.23 -25.85
CA ALA A 476 -55.63 -13.89 -26.38
C ALA A 476 -54.16 -13.71 -26.86
N GLY A 477 -53.32 -14.73 -26.66
CA GLY A 477 -51.89 -14.67 -26.96
C GLY A 477 -51.09 -13.97 -25.89
N VAL A 478 -50.18 -13.06 -26.23
CA VAL A 478 -49.41 -12.27 -25.26
C VAL A 478 -50.13 -10.97 -24.96
N ILE A 479 -50.46 -10.76 -23.69
CA ILE A 479 -50.95 -9.47 -23.18
C ILE A 479 -49.82 -8.72 -22.52
N PHE A 480 -49.94 -7.41 -22.48
CA PHE A 480 -48.93 -6.52 -21.84
C PHE A 480 -49.56 -5.78 -20.68
N ILE A 481 -48.76 -5.65 -19.62
CA ILE A 481 -49.10 -4.96 -18.38
C ILE A 481 -48.07 -3.88 -18.18
N ASP A 482 -48.49 -2.62 -18.23
CA ASP A 482 -47.63 -1.44 -18.04
C ASP A 482 -47.68 -0.98 -16.60
N VAL A 483 -46.51 -0.93 -15.96
CA VAL A 483 -46.38 -0.55 -14.57
C VAL A 483 -45.41 0.65 -14.46
N PRO A 484 -45.89 1.83 -14.02
CA PRO A 484 -45.05 2.98 -13.85
C PRO A 484 -44.16 2.84 -12.60
N VAL A 485 -42.91 3.23 -12.75
CA VAL A 485 -41.94 3.37 -11.63
C VAL A 485 -41.57 4.83 -11.50
N HIS A 486 -41.54 5.31 -10.27
CA HIS A 486 -41.25 6.72 -9.96
C HIS A 486 -39.99 6.81 -9.12
N ASN A 487 -39.21 7.89 -9.32
CA ASN A 487 -38.17 8.37 -8.42
C ASN A 487 -38.74 9.51 -7.58
N VAL A 488 -39.20 9.18 -6.36
CA VAL A 488 -40.00 10.14 -5.56
C VAL A 488 -39.14 11.29 -5.01
N GLY A 489 -39.61 12.51 -5.19
CA GLY A 489 -38.92 13.71 -4.69
C GLY A 489 -37.75 14.15 -5.57
N TRP A 490 -37.77 13.79 -6.83
CA TRP A 490 -36.76 14.17 -7.81
C TRP A 490 -36.39 15.64 -7.80
N SER A 491 -35.09 15.90 -7.87
CA SER A 491 -34.49 17.22 -8.03
C SER A 491 -33.07 17.07 -8.53
N ASP A 492 -32.42 18.14 -9.00
CA ASP A 492 -31.04 18.16 -9.50
C ASP A 492 -30.00 17.67 -8.49
N VAL A 493 -30.36 17.61 -7.20
CA VAL A 493 -29.52 17.08 -6.11
C VAL A 493 -30.00 15.69 -5.64
N GLN A 494 -30.58 14.91 -6.52
CA GLN A 494 -30.97 13.53 -6.29
C GLN A 494 -30.41 12.65 -7.43
N SER A 495 -30.05 11.41 -7.12
CA SER A 495 -29.61 10.42 -8.09
C SER A 495 -30.76 10.03 -9.03
N ALA A 496 -30.49 9.83 -10.29
CA ALA A 496 -31.38 9.08 -11.16
C ALA A 496 -31.52 7.64 -10.63
N LEU A 497 -32.65 7.00 -10.94
CA LEU A 497 -32.94 5.63 -10.55
C LEU A 497 -32.80 4.73 -11.78
N ASP A 498 -31.79 3.88 -11.77
CA ASP A 498 -31.54 2.90 -12.84
C ASP A 498 -32.28 1.59 -12.55
N LEU A 499 -33.09 1.13 -13.51
CA LEU A 499 -33.87 -0.10 -13.39
C LEU A 499 -33.05 -1.28 -13.98
N ASP A 500 -32.46 -2.10 -13.14
CA ASP A 500 -31.43 -3.07 -13.57
C ASP A 500 -31.99 -4.46 -13.87
N VAL A 501 -32.59 -5.10 -12.86
CA VAL A 501 -32.93 -6.53 -12.91
C VAL A 501 -34.32 -6.77 -12.34
N ALA A 502 -35.07 -7.64 -13.00
CA ALA A 502 -36.30 -8.24 -12.47
C ALA A 502 -36.08 -9.72 -12.15
N SER A 503 -36.46 -10.12 -10.95
CA SER A 503 -36.38 -11.51 -10.48
C SER A 503 -37.74 -12.02 -9.99
N GLY A 504 -37.88 -13.34 -9.82
CA GLY A 504 -39.12 -13.97 -9.40
C GLY A 504 -40.05 -14.34 -10.58
N LEU A 505 -39.75 -13.90 -11.77
CA LEU A 505 -40.56 -14.16 -12.97
C LEU A 505 -40.68 -15.67 -13.25
N GLY A 506 -41.85 -16.05 -13.69
CA GLY A 506 -42.19 -17.45 -14.04
C GLY A 506 -43.66 -17.59 -14.39
N GLY A 507 -44.15 -18.83 -14.51
CA GLY A 507 -45.58 -19.06 -14.73
C GLY A 507 -46.14 -18.47 -16.03
N GLY A 508 -45.31 -18.01 -16.98
CA GLY A 508 -45.71 -17.37 -18.21
C GLY A 508 -45.55 -15.86 -18.25
N PHE A 509 -45.13 -15.26 -17.12
CA PHE A 509 -44.78 -13.86 -17.02
C PHE A 509 -43.32 -13.64 -17.44
N PHE A 510 -43.03 -12.54 -18.09
CA PHE A 510 -41.69 -12.10 -18.49
C PHE A 510 -41.64 -10.58 -18.62
N VAL A 511 -40.44 -9.98 -18.50
CA VAL A 511 -40.24 -8.56 -18.81
C VAL A 511 -40.13 -8.39 -20.32
N TRP A 512 -40.88 -7.44 -20.86
CA TRP A 512 -40.83 -7.09 -22.28
C TRP A 512 -39.88 -5.94 -22.56
N GLU A 513 -40.01 -4.83 -21.75
CA GLU A 513 -39.16 -3.64 -21.85
C GLU A 513 -39.18 -2.83 -20.56
N GLY A 514 -38.27 -1.85 -20.45
CA GLY A 514 -38.17 -0.92 -19.34
C GLY A 514 -36.97 -1.17 -18.40
N LEU A 515 -36.36 -2.36 -18.43
CA LEU A 515 -35.08 -2.59 -17.77
C LEU A 515 -33.94 -1.93 -18.55
N GLY A 516 -32.89 -1.49 -17.85
CA GLY A 516 -31.77 -0.73 -18.41
C GLY A 516 -32.13 0.71 -18.76
N THR A 517 -33.13 1.30 -18.08
CA THR A 517 -33.53 2.69 -18.24
C THR A 517 -33.37 3.44 -16.93
N SER A 518 -33.04 4.74 -17.03
CA SER A 518 -32.94 5.65 -15.89
C SER A 518 -34.25 6.44 -15.71
N VAL A 519 -34.68 6.58 -14.46
CA VAL A 519 -35.87 7.31 -14.05
C VAL A 519 -35.48 8.55 -13.25
N GLU A 520 -35.86 9.70 -13.75
CA GLU A 520 -35.66 11.01 -13.14
C GLU A 520 -36.99 11.58 -12.62
N GLY A 521 -37.42 12.74 -13.11
CA GLY A 521 -38.64 13.40 -12.71
C GLY A 521 -39.92 12.82 -13.35
N GLU A 522 -39.83 12.26 -14.53
CA GLU A 522 -40.93 11.56 -15.20
C GLU A 522 -40.89 10.06 -14.87
N PRO A 523 -42.07 9.41 -14.76
CA PRO A 523 -42.09 7.99 -14.43
C PRO A 523 -41.49 7.12 -15.56
N GLY A 524 -40.63 6.17 -15.18
CA GLY A 524 -40.22 5.07 -16.03
C GLY A 524 -41.38 4.09 -16.22
N LEU A 525 -41.36 3.31 -17.32
CA LEU A 525 -42.37 2.33 -17.61
C LEU A 525 -41.74 0.93 -17.72
N LEU A 526 -42.14 0.04 -16.81
CA LEU A 526 -41.88 -1.39 -16.94
C LEU A 526 -43.06 -2.05 -17.64
N ARG A 527 -42.77 -2.74 -18.72
CA ARG A 527 -43.78 -3.52 -19.46
C ARG A 527 -43.53 -5.01 -19.26
N PHE A 528 -44.51 -5.68 -18.66
CA PHE A 528 -44.50 -7.13 -18.49
C PHE A 528 -45.38 -7.79 -19.52
N GLY A 529 -44.97 -8.94 -20.02
CA GLY A 529 -45.76 -9.80 -20.89
C GLY A 529 -46.26 -11.01 -20.11
N PHE A 530 -47.48 -11.43 -20.42
CA PHE A 530 -48.04 -12.71 -19.98
C PHE A 530 -48.63 -13.46 -21.17
N ASN A 531 -48.20 -14.70 -21.33
CA ASN A 531 -48.72 -15.54 -22.45
C ASN A 531 -49.91 -16.38 -22.00
N THR A 532 -51.09 -16.09 -22.56
CA THR A 532 -52.36 -16.77 -22.26
C THR A 532 -52.58 -18.05 -23.07
N ALA A 533 -51.80 -18.28 -24.14
CA ALA A 533 -52.01 -19.40 -25.04
C ALA A 533 -51.90 -20.75 -24.32
N GLY A 534 -52.95 -21.56 -24.47
CA GLY A 534 -53.07 -22.90 -23.89
C GLY A 534 -53.29 -22.92 -22.39
N ARG A 535 -53.70 -21.77 -21.78
CA ARG A 535 -54.01 -21.68 -20.34
C ARG A 535 -55.51 -21.80 -20.12
N SER A 536 -55.85 -22.44 -18.99
CA SER A 536 -57.24 -22.53 -18.54
C SER A 536 -57.68 -21.21 -17.86
N GLU A 537 -59.00 -21.03 -17.79
CA GLU A 537 -59.60 -19.96 -17.00
C GLU A 537 -59.14 -20.03 -15.52
N GLY A 538 -58.92 -18.89 -14.93
CA GLY A 538 -58.46 -18.76 -13.55
C GLY A 538 -57.43 -17.62 -13.35
N ALA A 539 -57.06 -17.39 -12.11
CA ALA A 539 -56.05 -16.40 -11.74
C ALA A 539 -54.63 -16.98 -11.81
N TYR A 540 -53.73 -16.24 -12.42
CA TYR A 540 -52.31 -16.51 -12.49
C TYR A 540 -51.57 -15.38 -11.79
N GLU A 541 -50.74 -15.73 -10.83
CA GLU A 541 -50.06 -14.76 -9.98
C GLU A 541 -48.55 -15.01 -9.99
N VAL A 542 -47.77 -13.93 -9.92
CA VAL A 542 -46.33 -13.97 -9.74
C VAL A 542 -45.85 -12.79 -8.94
N ASP A 543 -44.93 -13.07 -7.98
CA ASP A 543 -44.20 -12.03 -7.24
C ASP A 543 -42.90 -11.69 -7.97
N VAL A 544 -42.73 -10.42 -8.27
CA VAL A 544 -41.57 -9.87 -8.97
C VAL A 544 -40.85 -8.89 -8.06
N THR A 545 -39.56 -9.04 -7.94
CA THR A 545 -38.70 -8.06 -7.29
C THR A 545 -37.89 -7.33 -8.36
N ILE A 546 -37.99 -6.01 -8.36
CA ILE A 546 -37.14 -5.14 -9.19
C ILE A 546 -35.99 -4.69 -8.33
N GLN A 547 -34.76 -4.99 -8.79
CA GLN A 547 -33.55 -4.37 -8.31
C GLN A 547 -33.30 -3.12 -9.16
N ALA A 548 -33.06 -2.01 -8.47
CA ALA A 548 -32.68 -0.76 -9.09
C ALA A 548 -31.49 -0.17 -8.34
N THR A 549 -30.71 0.68 -8.98
CA THR A 549 -29.56 1.35 -8.38
C THR A 549 -29.70 2.86 -8.52
N ASP A 550 -28.92 3.59 -7.77
CA ASP A 550 -28.59 4.98 -8.09
C ASP A 550 -27.84 5.02 -9.44
N GLU A 551 -27.71 6.21 -10.04
CA GLU A 551 -26.83 6.41 -11.19
C GLU A 551 -25.41 5.90 -10.89
N ASP A 552 -24.68 5.41 -11.90
CA ASP A 552 -23.32 4.82 -11.78
C ASP A 552 -22.28 5.90 -11.39
N VAL A 553 -22.31 6.32 -10.12
CA VAL A 553 -21.40 7.29 -9.51
C VAL A 553 -20.94 6.81 -8.14
N PRO A 554 -19.85 7.39 -7.58
CA PRO A 554 -19.39 7.05 -6.23
C PRO A 554 -20.49 7.14 -5.18
N GLY A 555 -20.62 6.10 -4.36
CA GLY A 555 -21.62 6.03 -3.30
C GLY A 555 -22.97 5.46 -3.73
N GLU A 556 -23.11 4.97 -4.95
CA GLU A 556 -24.35 4.33 -5.42
C GLU A 556 -24.89 3.30 -4.42
N THR A 557 -26.20 3.24 -4.27
CA THR A 557 -26.89 2.26 -3.42
C THR A 557 -27.85 1.41 -4.25
N THR A 558 -28.07 0.19 -3.78
CA THR A 558 -29.02 -0.74 -4.40
C THR A 558 -30.35 -0.66 -3.68
N HIS A 559 -31.42 -0.58 -4.45
CA HIS A 559 -32.80 -0.52 -4.00
C HIS A 559 -33.58 -1.74 -4.46
N TYR A 560 -34.62 -2.09 -3.72
CA TYR A 560 -35.52 -3.17 -4.08
C TYR A 560 -36.98 -2.72 -3.90
N ILE A 561 -37.82 -2.96 -4.92
CA ILE A 561 -39.27 -2.79 -4.83
C ILE A 561 -39.95 -4.06 -5.32
N SER A 562 -41.08 -4.43 -4.73
CA SER A 562 -41.81 -5.67 -5.01
C SER A 562 -43.13 -5.40 -5.71
N LEU A 563 -43.47 -6.26 -6.63
CA LEU A 563 -44.68 -6.18 -7.43
C LEU A 563 -45.32 -7.58 -7.53
N THR A 564 -46.58 -7.69 -7.18
CA THR A 564 -47.40 -8.87 -7.47
C THR A 564 -48.19 -8.61 -8.74
N LEU A 565 -47.97 -9.39 -9.77
CA LEU A 565 -48.76 -9.35 -11.00
C LEU A 565 -49.83 -10.45 -10.96
N VAL A 566 -51.07 -10.06 -11.16
CA VAL A 566 -52.21 -11.01 -11.22
C VAL A 566 -52.89 -10.86 -12.59
N VAL A 567 -53.01 -11.95 -13.32
CA VAL A 567 -53.77 -12.02 -14.56
C VAL A 567 -54.90 -13.02 -14.39
N THR A 568 -56.13 -12.51 -14.50
CA THR A 568 -57.32 -13.36 -14.50
C THR A 568 -57.72 -13.66 -15.95
N ILE A 569 -57.59 -14.95 -16.34
CA ILE A 569 -58.16 -15.43 -17.60
C ILE A 569 -59.63 -15.79 -17.32
N GLY A 570 -60.52 -15.02 -17.90
CA GLY A 570 -61.96 -15.25 -17.82
C GLY A 570 -62.47 -15.75 -19.15
N GLY A 571 -63.53 -16.57 -19.08
CA GLY A 571 -64.34 -16.77 -20.27
C GLY A 571 -65.00 -15.41 -20.61
N VAL A 572 -65.01 -15.04 -21.86
CA VAL A 572 -65.93 -13.98 -22.33
C VAL A 572 -67.33 -14.42 -21.92
N ASP A 573 -68.07 -13.63 -21.16
CA ASP A 573 -69.50 -13.89 -20.99
C ASP A 573 -70.07 -14.06 -22.39
N PRO A 574 -70.71 -15.19 -22.66
CA PRO A 574 -71.20 -15.43 -24.01
C PRO A 574 -72.10 -14.25 -24.42
N VAL A 575 -71.67 -13.56 -25.46
CA VAL A 575 -72.48 -12.45 -26.03
C VAL A 575 -73.78 -13.04 -26.49
N PRO A 576 -74.90 -12.67 -25.90
CA PRO A 576 -76.16 -13.22 -26.32
C PRO A 576 -76.36 -13.00 -27.85
N GLY A 577 -76.59 -14.12 -28.61
CA GLY A 577 -76.69 -14.07 -30.05
C GLY A 577 -75.37 -14.34 -30.81
N ASP A 578 -74.22 -14.48 -30.14
CA ASP A 578 -72.97 -14.98 -30.75
C ASP A 578 -72.95 -16.51 -30.66
N PHE A 579 -73.49 -17.16 -31.69
CA PHE A 579 -73.67 -18.63 -31.74
C PHE A 579 -72.40 -19.37 -32.25
N ASN A 580 -71.54 -18.65 -32.94
CA ASN A 580 -70.29 -19.20 -33.43
C ASN A 580 -69.11 -18.99 -32.48
N GLY A 581 -69.24 -18.13 -31.41
CA GLY A 581 -68.23 -17.85 -30.37
C GLY A 581 -67.08 -16.96 -30.85
N ASP A 582 -67.27 -16.16 -31.94
CA ASP A 582 -66.20 -15.27 -32.45
C ASP A 582 -66.19 -13.88 -31.84
N GLY A 583 -67.09 -13.59 -30.88
CA GLY A 583 -67.19 -12.32 -30.13
C GLY A 583 -67.98 -11.25 -30.85
N LEU A 584 -68.56 -11.53 -32.03
CA LEU A 584 -69.39 -10.62 -32.82
C LEU A 584 -70.75 -11.25 -33.12
N VAL A 585 -71.81 -10.48 -32.94
CA VAL A 585 -73.14 -10.91 -33.45
C VAL A 585 -73.34 -10.31 -34.84
N ASN A 586 -73.26 -11.20 -35.85
CA ASN A 586 -73.26 -10.79 -37.28
C ASN A 586 -73.98 -11.75 -38.19
N GLY A 587 -73.73 -11.62 -39.49
CA GLY A 587 -74.39 -12.47 -40.49
C GLY A 587 -74.07 -13.96 -40.39
N ALA A 588 -72.95 -14.37 -39.72
CA ALA A 588 -72.64 -15.77 -39.50
C ALA A 588 -73.58 -16.40 -38.45
N ASP A 589 -73.80 -15.66 -37.35
CA ASP A 589 -74.71 -16.09 -36.29
C ASP A 589 -76.15 -16.08 -36.69
N LEU A 590 -76.56 -15.10 -37.47
CA LEU A 590 -77.85 -15.09 -38.14
C LEU A 590 -78.06 -16.35 -39.03
N GLY A 591 -76.99 -16.80 -39.69
CA GLY A 591 -77.00 -18.03 -40.46
C GLY A 591 -77.24 -19.28 -39.60
N LEU A 592 -76.63 -19.30 -38.37
CA LEU A 592 -76.83 -20.37 -37.39
C LEU A 592 -78.25 -20.36 -36.83
N LEU A 593 -78.78 -19.19 -36.39
CA LEU A 593 -80.13 -19.05 -35.93
C LEU A 593 -81.18 -19.50 -37.05
N LEU A 594 -80.99 -19.08 -38.29
CA LEU A 594 -81.83 -19.49 -39.38
C LEU A 594 -81.74 -20.98 -39.69
N GLY A 595 -80.57 -21.59 -39.45
CA GLY A 595 -80.35 -23.03 -39.56
C GLY A 595 -81.06 -23.86 -38.50
N ALA A 596 -81.27 -23.29 -37.33
CA ALA A 596 -81.98 -23.91 -36.20
C ALA A 596 -83.47 -23.63 -36.14
N TRP A 597 -84.03 -22.96 -37.15
CA TRP A 597 -85.42 -22.53 -37.23
C TRP A 597 -86.44 -23.63 -36.98
N GLY A 598 -87.30 -23.49 -35.96
CA GLY A 598 -88.33 -24.44 -35.61
C GLY A 598 -88.30 -24.91 -34.17
N PRO A 599 -88.99 -26.00 -33.81
CA PRO A 599 -89.00 -26.48 -32.43
C PRO A 599 -87.58 -26.88 -31.98
N CYS A 600 -87.10 -26.22 -30.99
CA CYS A 600 -85.82 -26.46 -30.45
C CYS A 600 -85.84 -26.17 -28.94
N ARG A 601 -85.66 -27.23 -28.12
CA ARG A 601 -85.59 -27.04 -26.64
C ARG A 601 -84.17 -27.09 -26.19
N GLY A 602 -83.68 -25.98 -25.61
CA GLY A 602 -82.36 -25.87 -25.00
C GLY A 602 -81.23 -25.79 -26.06
N CYS A 603 -81.49 -25.30 -27.27
CA CYS A 603 -80.46 -24.87 -28.19
C CYS A 603 -80.12 -23.41 -28.00
N PRO A 604 -78.86 -23.03 -28.22
CA PRO A 604 -78.36 -21.68 -28.00
C PRO A 604 -79.12 -20.59 -28.77
N GLU A 605 -79.70 -20.94 -29.91
CA GLU A 605 -80.43 -20.07 -30.82
C GLU A 605 -81.86 -19.72 -30.34
N ASP A 606 -82.40 -20.41 -29.31
CA ASP A 606 -83.67 -20.07 -28.60
C ASP A 606 -83.36 -19.04 -27.53
N LEU A 607 -83.28 -17.79 -27.95
CA LEU A 607 -82.83 -16.68 -27.10
C LEU A 607 -83.89 -16.26 -26.08
N ASN A 608 -85.14 -16.63 -26.27
CA ASN A 608 -86.23 -16.32 -25.35
C ASN A 608 -86.70 -17.52 -24.52
N ASP A 609 -86.05 -18.68 -24.71
CA ASP A 609 -86.28 -19.95 -24.01
C ASP A 609 -87.76 -20.44 -24.07
N ASP A 610 -88.47 -20.16 -25.19
CA ASP A 610 -89.84 -20.59 -25.35
C ASP A 610 -89.95 -21.98 -25.98
N GLY A 611 -88.83 -22.58 -26.37
CA GLY A 611 -88.74 -23.91 -27.00
C GLY A 611 -88.89 -23.96 -28.51
N VAL A 612 -88.88 -22.79 -29.18
CA VAL A 612 -89.00 -22.67 -30.62
C VAL A 612 -88.19 -21.50 -31.17
N VAL A 613 -87.17 -21.78 -31.99
CA VAL A 613 -86.41 -20.74 -32.69
C VAL A 613 -87.33 -20.17 -33.82
N ASN A 614 -87.66 -18.85 -33.67
CA ASN A 614 -88.61 -18.19 -34.58
C ASN A 614 -88.27 -16.68 -34.73
N GLY A 615 -89.24 -15.89 -35.19
CA GLY A 615 -89.09 -14.45 -35.44
C GLY A 615 -88.86 -13.62 -34.12
N ALA A 616 -89.18 -14.17 -32.97
CA ALA A 616 -88.92 -13.49 -31.70
C ALA A 616 -87.42 -13.56 -31.38
N ASP A 617 -86.81 -14.71 -31.55
CA ASP A 617 -85.38 -14.94 -31.35
C ASP A 617 -84.53 -14.13 -32.34
N LEU A 618 -84.96 -14.12 -33.60
CA LEU A 618 -84.37 -13.30 -34.65
C LEU A 618 -84.40 -11.79 -34.23
N GLY A 619 -85.49 -11.37 -33.61
CA GLY A 619 -85.62 -10.01 -33.14
C GLY A 619 -84.66 -9.70 -31.98
N LEU A 620 -84.44 -10.65 -31.09
CA LEU A 620 -83.46 -10.54 -30.00
C LEU A 620 -82.00 -10.53 -30.53
N GLU A 621 -81.65 -11.44 -31.45
CA GLU A 621 -80.36 -11.48 -32.08
C GLU A 621 -80.01 -10.17 -32.79
N LEU A 622 -80.94 -9.63 -33.58
CA LEU A 622 -80.75 -8.31 -34.19
C LEU A 622 -80.61 -7.18 -33.21
N GLY A 623 -81.13 -7.33 -31.96
CA GLY A 623 -80.92 -6.40 -30.85
C GLY A 623 -79.48 -6.43 -30.27
N PHE A 624 -78.79 -7.52 -30.45
CA PHE A 624 -77.38 -7.71 -30.02
C PHE A 624 -76.40 -7.51 -31.19
N TRP A 625 -76.84 -7.12 -32.39
CA TRP A 625 -75.98 -6.96 -33.54
C TRP A 625 -74.81 -6.02 -33.34
N THR A 626 -73.58 -6.49 -33.53
CA THR A 626 -72.35 -5.79 -33.33
C THR A 626 -71.51 -5.54 -34.60
N GLY A 627 -71.79 -6.18 -35.73
CA GLY A 627 -70.95 -6.10 -36.92
C GLY A 627 -71.63 -5.78 -38.17
#